data_96674ee7f026406e3c83ef2eee8cff1b
#
_entry.id   96674ee7f026406e3c83ef2eee8cff1b
#
_cell.length_a   1.000
_cell.length_b   1.000
_cell.length_c   1.000
_cell.angle_alpha   90.00
_cell.angle_beta   90.00
_cell.angle_gamma   90.00
#
_symmetry.space_group_name_H-M   'P 1'
#
loop_
_entity.id
_entity.type
_entity.pdbx_description
1 polymer ?
#
loop_
_entity_poly.entity_id
_entity_poly.type
_entity_poly.pdbx_seq_one_letter_code
_entity_poly.pdbx_strand_id
1 'polypeptide(L)'
;MQRSSTREGSDRAIAARAGRLAAVLLPAVASVALVGCSVRQMAIDTLGDTLASGGSVYEADADVALVGDALPFSLKLLDSLIAESPRHRGLLVAGSRAYLLYAYGFVGFAVDELAREDVDRANVVRARAHNLSMRAHDYAMRGLEVRHPGLAARLATDPDATVLAVADVQDVDLLHAAAASLGLAIGHAKGDATMLARLPEVDALLARAIVLDEGWNDGALHELAVSWRAARPGILDRPAVEAHYARALSLSRGTRAALFVAYAEAVAVREQDRALFESLLARALAVDPEARPQEQLQNALAKRRAQWLAARADQLFVE
;
A
#
# COMPACT_ATOMS: atom_id res chain seq x y z
N MET A 1 29.47 -74.59 36.41
CA MET A 1 28.37 -74.03 35.62
C MET A 1 27.77 -72.85 36.40
N GLN A 2 28.38 -71.66 36.47
CA GLN A 2 27.84 -70.52 37.20
C GLN A 2 28.56 -69.23 36.80
N ARG A 3 28.40 -68.74 35.56
CA ARG A 3 28.96 -67.43 35.10
C ARG A 3 28.10 -66.68 34.08
N SER A 4 26.86 -67.04 33.83
CA SER A 4 26.03 -66.36 32.81
C SER A 4 24.94 -65.42 33.36
N SER A 5 24.62 -65.43 34.65
CA SER A 5 23.49 -64.71 35.20
C SER A 5 23.74 -63.21 35.56
N THR A 6 25.03 -62.83 35.71
CA THR A 6 25.39 -61.44 36.17
C THR A 6 25.48 -60.44 35.02
N ARG A 7 25.68 -60.86 33.76
CA ARG A 7 25.73 -59.95 32.60
C ARG A 7 24.34 -59.46 32.16
N GLU A 8 23.34 -60.33 32.14
CA GLU A 8 21.98 -59.95 31.73
C GLU A 8 21.30 -58.91 32.66
N GLY A 9 21.61 -58.92 33.95
CA GLY A 9 21.09 -57.96 34.91
C GLY A 9 21.66 -56.53 34.75
N SER A 10 22.95 -56.45 34.31
CA SER A 10 23.61 -55.16 34.06
C SER A 10 23.08 -54.49 32.79
N ASP A 11 22.88 -55.27 31.71
CA ASP A 11 22.41 -54.72 30.42
C ASP A 11 20.94 -54.25 30.50
N ARG A 12 20.09 -54.93 31.25
CA ARG A 12 18.71 -54.50 31.53
C ARG A 12 18.66 -53.20 32.39
N ALA A 13 19.56 -53.05 33.34
CA ALA A 13 19.63 -51.85 34.18
C ALA A 13 20.14 -50.64 33.38
N ILE A 14 21.07 -50.83 32.44
CA ILE A 14 21.58 -49.76 31.54
C ILE A 14 20.49 -49.37 30.54
N ALA A 15 19.79 -50.32 29.91
CA ALA A 15 18.69 -50.08 28.99
C ALA A 15 17.50 -49.34 29.67
N ALA A 16 17.17 -49.69 30.92
CA ALA A 16 16.12 -49.04 31.69
C ALA A 16 16.50 -47.60 32.11
N ARG A 17 17.79 -47.33 32.37
CA ARG A 17 18.29 -45.97 32.66
C ARG A 17 18.33 -45.10 31.40
N ALA A 18 18.76 -45.63 30.25
CA ALA A 18 18.77 -44.94 28.95
C ALA A 18 17.33 -44.59 28.51
N GLY A 19 16.37 -45.50 28.67
CA GLY A 19 14.95 -45.25 28.39
C GLY A 19 14.32 -44.17 29.29
N ARG A 20 14.69 -44.11 30.56
CA ARG A 20 14.21 -43.06 31.48
C ARG A 20 14.83 -41.69 31.19
N LEU A 21 16.10 -41.63 30.82
CA LEU A 21 16.77 -40.39 30.39
C LEU A 21 16.18 -39.88 29.06
N ALA A 22 15.94 -40.75 28.11
CA ALA A 22 15.29 -40.35 26.84
C ALA A 22 13.86 -39.86 27.06
N ALA A 23 13.09 -40.49 27.97
CA ALA A 23 11.72 -40.10 28.29
C ALA A 23 11.62 -38.71 28.98
N VAL A 24 12.67 -38.24 29.65
CA VAL A 24 12.70 -36.92 30.30
C VAL A 24 13.34 -35.86 29.36
N LEU A 25 14.32 -36.23 28.55
CA LEU A 25 15.01 -35.31 27.63
C LEU A 25 14.14 -34.92 26.41
N LEU A 26 13.34 -35.86 25.89
CA LEU A 26 12.47 -35.58 24.75
C LEU A 26 11.43 -34.47 25.03
N PRO A 27 10.67 -34.51 26.13
CA PRO A 27 9.70 -33.43 26.44
C PRO A 27 10.39 -32.13 26.82
N ALA A 28 11.58 -32.16 27.43
CA ALA A 28 12.34 -30.94 27.76
C ALA A 28 12.84 -30.23 26.48
N VAL A 29 13.35 -30.97 25.48
CA VAL A 29 13.78 -30.41 24.18
C VAL A 29 12.57 -29.91 23.40
N ALA A 30 11.45 -30.63 23.41
CA ALA A 30 10.21 -30.18 22.77
C ALA A 30 9.67 -28.88 23.41
N SER A 31 9.74 -28.75 24.73
CA SER A 31 9.32 -27.55 25.46
C SER A 31 10.18 -26.33 25.13
N VAL A 32 11.49 -26.48 24.99
CA VAL A 32 12.42 -25.40 24.61
C VAL A 32 12.18 -24.95 23.16
N ALA A 33 11.89 -25.87 22.25
CA ALA A 33 11.58 -25.54 20.86
C ALA A 33 10.24 -24.75 20.73
N LEU A 34 9.24 -25.08 21.52
CA LEU A 34 7.95 -24.37 21.55
C LEU A 34 8.09 -22.95 22.12
N VAL A 35 8.91 -22.75 23.14
CA VAL A 35 9.16 -21.43 23.74
C VAL A 35 9.96 -20.53 22.76
N GLY A 36 10.94 -21.09 22.06
CA GLY A 36 11.73 -20.33 21.05
C GLY A 36 10.88 -19.81 19.88
N CYS A 37 9.93 -20.63 19.40
CA CYS A 37 9.00 -20.19 18.36
C CYS A 37 8.07 -19.07 18.83
N SER A 38 7.60 -19.12 20.08
CA SER A 38 6.69 -18.10 20.63
C SER A 38 7.37 -16.75 20.85
N VAL A 39 8.63 -16.72 21.31
CA VAL A 39 9.40 -15.48 21.51
C VAL A 39 9.71 -14.81 20.18
N ARG A 40 10.12 -15.58 19.16
CA ARG A 40 10.35 -15.05 17.81
C ARG A 40 9.08 -14.44 17.21
N GLN A 41 7.96 -15.14 17.31
CA GLN A 41 6.67 -14.67 16.82
C GLN A 41 6.25 -13.38 17.54
N MET A 42 6.36 -13.34 18.88
CA MET A 42 6.03 -12.14 19.65
C MET A 42 6.89 -10.93 19.23
N ALA A 43 8.18 -11.13 18.95
CA ALA A 43 9.05 -10.05 18.50
C ALA A 43 8.64 -9.52 17.11
N ILE A 44 8.28 -10.41 16.19
CA ILE A 44 7.79 -10.05 14.85
C ILE A 44 6.45 -9.31 14.96
N ASP A 45 5.53 -9.80 15.80
CA ASP A 45 4.22 -9.21 15.99
C ASP A 45 4.33 -7.80 16.61
N THR A 46 5.19 -7.63 17.63
CA THR A 46 5.47 -6.31 18.25
C THR A 46 6.06 -5.33 17.24
N LEU A 47 7.01 -5.77 16.42
CA LEU A 47 7.59 -4.95 15.35
C LEU A 47 6.54 -4.60 14.30
N GLY A 48 5.71 -5.56 13.91
CA GLY A 48 4.62 -5.36 12.97
C GLY A 48 3.59 -4.34 13.44
N ASP A 49 3.19 -4.41 14.71
CA ASP A 49 2.28 -3.45 15.33
C ASP A 49 2.90 -2.05 15.41
N THR A 50 4.19 -1.96 15.72
CA THR A 50 4.93 -0.69 15.74
C THR A 50 4.99 -0.05 14.35
N LEU A 51 5.26 -0.84 13.32
CA LEU A 51 5.28 -0.36 11.93
C LEU A 51 3.90 0.04 11.41
N ALA A 52 2.85 -0.60 11.90
CA ALA A 52 1.47 -0.27 11.51
C ALA A 52 0.93 0.98 12.21
N SER A 53 1.27 1.17 13.47
CA SER A 53 0.70 2.23 14.33
C SER A 53 1.45 3.56 14.26
N GLY A 54 2.73 3.55 13.85
CA GLY A 54 3.52 4.75 13.68
C GLY A 54 3.27 5.37 12.31
N GLY A 55 2.99 6.69 12.25
CA GLY A 55 3.23 7.42 11.00
C GLY A 55 4.64 7.08 10.53
N SER A 56 4.76 6.68 9.27
CA SER A 56 6.05 6.24 8.74
C SER A 56 7.08 7.37 8.91
N VAL A 57 8.25 7.07 9.43
CA VAL A 57 9.38 8.01 9.46
C VAL A 57 9.66 8.56 8.07
N TYR A 58 9.36 7.78 7.04
CA TYR A 58 9.45 8.19 5.64
C TYR A 58 8.42 9.28 5.27
N GLU A 59 7.21 9.23 5.81
CA GLU A 59 6.16 10.22 5.50
C GLU A 59 6.47 11.59 6.05
N ALA A 60 7.21 11.64 7.16
CA ALA A 60 7.67 12.87 7.80
C ALA A 60 9.01 13.40 7.26
N ASP A 61 9.60 12.77 6.25
CA ASP A 61 10.88 13.17 5.66
C ASP A 61 10.68 13.90 4.32
N ALA A 62 11.19 15.11 4.23
CA ALA A 62 11.13 15.91 3.01
C ALA A 62 12.21 15.55 1.97
N ASP A 63 13.23 14.75 2.35
CA ASP A 63 14.28 14.32 1.43
C ASP A 63 13.79 13.14 0.56
N VAL A 64 13.17 13.50 -0.57
CA VAL A 64 12.63 12.53 -1.53
C VAL A 64 13.71 11.57 -2.04
N ALA A 65 14.96 12.02 -2.20
CA ALA A 65 16.04 11.19 -2.73
C ALA A 65 16.44 10.13 -1.71
N LEU A 66 16.70 10.55 -0.45
CA LEU A 66 17.05 9.65 0.64
C LEU A 66 15.97 8.58 0.87
N VAL A 67 14.70 9.01 0.90
CA VAL A 67 13.58 8.07 1.06
C VAL A 67 13.49 7.11 -0.12
N GLY A 68 13.67 7.60 -1.35
CA GLY A 68 13.66 6.76 -2.56
C GLY A 68 14.72 5.68 -2.56
N ASP A 69 15.90 5.98 -2.05
CA ASP A 69 17.03 5.03 -1.94
C ASP A 69 16.83 4.02 -0.79
N ALA A 70 16.21 4.44 0.31
CA ALA A 70 15.99 3.59 1.48
C ALA A 70 14.78 2.64 1.33
N LEU A 71 13.72 3.06 0.65
CA LEU A 71 12.48 2.29 0.51
C LEU A 71 12.69 0.88 -0.07
N PRO A 72 13.49 0.64 -1.13
CA PRO A 72 13.67 -0.71 -1.69
C PRO A 72 14.14 -1.74 -0.66
N PHE A 73 15.07 -1.36 0.23
CA PHE A 73 15.51 -2.24 1.32
C PHE A 73 14.36 -2.53 2.30
N SER A 74 13.62 -1.49 2.68
CA SER A 74 12.50 -1.61 3.62
C SER A 74 11.37 -2.48 3.07
N LEU A 75 11.09 -2.39 1.75
CA LEU A 75 10.13 -3.28 1.09
C LEU A 75 10.54 -4.75 1.20
N LYS A 76 11.84 -5.06 1.01
CA LYS A 76 12.34 -6.44 1.13
C LYS A 76 12.35 -6.94 2.57
N LEU A 77 12.60 -6.05 3.54
CA LEU A 77 12.47 -6.39 4.95
C LEU A 77 11.01 -6.72 5.31
N LEU A 78 10.06 -5.88 4.87
CA LEU A 78 8.63 -6.14 5.06
C LEU A 78 8.19 -7.46 4.40
N ASP A 79 8.65 -7.75 3.18
CA ASP A 79 8.39 -9.05 2.52
C ASP A 79 8.83 -10.22 3.41
N SER A 80 10.02 -10.12 4.02
CA SER A 80 10.56 -11.19 4.87
C SER A 80 9.74 -11.36 6.16
N LEU A 81 9.33 -10.25 6.79
CA LEU A 81 8.50 -10.28 7.99
C LEU A 81 7.10 -10.83 7.69
N ILE A 82 6.50 -10.42 6.56
CA ILE A 82 5.19 -10.94 6.11
C ILE A 82 5.26 -12.43 5.75
N ALA A 83 6.39 -12.91 5.22
CA ALA A 83 6.57 -14.33 4.93
C ALA A 83 6.60 -15.17 6.23
N GLU A 84 7.20 -14.66 7.28
CA GLU A 84 7.22 -15.30 8.61
C GLU A 84 5.88 -15.21 9.35
N SER A 85 5.13 -14.12 9.15
CA SER A 85 3.85 -13.85 9.82
C SER A 85 2.77 -13.44 8.80
N PRO A 86 2.31 -14.34 7.93
CA PRO A 86 1.55 -14.01 6.72
C PRO A 86 0.13 -13.50 6.99
N ARG A 87 -0.35 -13.62 8.22
CA ARG A 87 -1.67 -13.14 8.68
C ARG A 87 -1.58 -11.99 9.68
N HIS A 88 -0.38 -11.46 9.94
CA HIS A 88 -0.21 -10.33 10.83
C HIS A 88 -0.72 -9.05 10.16
N ARG A 89 -1.87 -8.56 10.60
CA ARG A 89 -2.58 -7.44 9.96
C ARG A 89 -1.73 -6.17 9.89
N GLY A 90 -0.99 -5.85 10.98
CA GLY A 90 -0.11 -4.69 11.03
C GLY A 90 0.99 -4.72 9.96
N LEU A 91 1.65 -5.86 9.76
CA LEU A 91 2.64 -6.02 8.68
C LEU A 91 2.01 -5.88 7.29
N LEU A 92 0.79 -6.38 7.09
CA LEU A 92 0.07 -6.26 5.82
C LEU A 92 -0.33 -4.81 5.53
N VAL A 93 -0.73 -4.05 6.55
CA VAL A 93 -0.96 -2.59 6.44
C VAL A 93 0.34 -1.87 6.07
N ALA A 94 1.42 -2.10 6.81
CA ALA A 94 2.71 -1.47 6.54
C ALA A 94 3.24 -1.82 5.14
N GLY A 95 3.17 -3.10 4.75
CA GLY A 95 3.58 -3.56 3.43
C GLY A 95 2.77 -2.93 2.30
N SER A 96 1.43 -2.90 2.43
CA SER A 96 0.57 -2.31 1.40
C SER A 96 0.84 -0.81 1.20
N ARG A 97 1.00 -0.06 2.30
CA ARG A 97 1.33 1.39 2.25
C ARG A 97 2.70 1.64 1.64
N ALA A 98 3.72 0.92 2.08
CA ALA A 98 5.08 1.12 1.60
C ALA A 98 5.23 0.79 0.10
N TYR A 99 4.63 -0.33 -0.36
CA TYR A 99 4.61 -0.68 -1.78
C TYR A 99 3.82 0.32 -2.61
N LEU A 100 2.66 0.81 -2.13
CA LEU A 100 1.87 1.83 -2.81
C LEU A 100 2.66 3.14 -2.94
N LEU A 101 3.28 3.60 -1.85
CA LEU A 101 4.11 4.81 -1.84
C LEU A 101 5.25 4.70 -2.86
N TYR A 102 5.98 3.58 -2.88
CA TYR A 102 7.08 3.38 -3.82
C TYR A 102 6.61 3.26 -5.27
N ALA A 103 5.53 2.53 -5.51
CA ALA A 103 4.96 2.38 -6.84
C ALA A 103 4.46 3.70 -7.43
N TYR A 104 3.78 4.51 -6.63
CA TYR A 104 3.23 5.79 -7.04
C TYR A 104 4.30 6.89 -7.12
N GLY A 105 4.96 7.17 -5.99
CA GLY A 105 5.78 8.37 -5.84
C GLY A 105 7.15 8.30 -6.51
N PHE A 106 7.66 7.10 -6.75
CA PHE A 106 9.01 6.93 -7.31
C PHE A 106 8.98 6.25 -8.67
N VAL A 107 8.36 5.08 -8.79
CA VAL A 107 8.40 4.32 -10.05
C VAL A 107 7.38 4.86 -11.05
N GLY A 108 6.18 5.25 -10.60
CA GLY A 108 5.12 5.81 -11.45
C GLY A 108 5.54 7.14 -12.10
N PHE A 109 6.17 8.03 -11.35
CA PHE A 109 6.67 9.29 -11.91
C PHE A 109 7.75 9.08 -12.97
N ALA A 110 8.64 8.12 -12.78
CA ALA A 110 9.66 7.78 -13.77
C ALA A 110 9.06 7.26 -15.09
N VAL A 111 7.86 6.65 -15.08
CA VAL A 111 7.16 6.25 -16.31
C VAL A 111 6.84 7.47 -17.18
N ASP A 112 6.29 8.52 -16.57
CA ASP A 112 5.90 9.73 -17.31
C ASP A 112 7.10 10.54 -17.78
N GLU A 113 8.17 10.58 -16.97
CA GLU A 113 9.42 11.23 -17.33
C GLU A 113 10.07 10.57 -18.58
N LEU A 114 10.07 9.24 -18.61
CA LEU A 114 10.67 8.45 -19.69
C LEU A 114 9.80 8.32 -20.94
N ALA A 115 8.49 8.44 -20.82
CA ALA A 115 7.54 8.06 -21.88
C ALA A 115 7.77 8.80 -23.22
N ARG A 116 8.43 9.96 -23.20
CA ARG A 116 8.73 10.75 -24.41
C ARG A 116 10.17 10.62 -24.88
N GLU A 117 11.07 10.22 -24.00
CA GLU A 117 12.51 10.14 -24.30
C GLU A 117 12.90 8.74 -24.75
N ASP A 118 12.35 7.72 -24.10
CA ASP A 118 12.65 6.31 -24.32
C ASP A 118 11.41 5.46 -24.02
N VAL A 119 10.63 5.19 -25.05
CA VAL A 119 9.36 4.44 -24.96
C VAL A 119 9.59 3.01 -24.46
N ASP A 120 10.67 2.36 -24.90
CA ASP A 120 10.95 0.97 -24.51
C ASP A 120 11.31 0.90 -23.03
N ARG A 121 12.15 1.81 -22.56
CA ARG A 121 12.48 1.93 -21.15
C ARG A 121 11.25 2.32 -20.31
N ALA A 122 10.43 3.24 -20.80
CA ALA A 122 9.17 3.61 -20.14
C ALA A 122 8.24 2.40 -20.00
N ASN A 123 8.17 1.51 -21.00
CA ASN A 123 7.37 0.29 -20.94
C ASN A 123 7.90 -0.69 -19.87
N VAL A 124 9.21 -0.87 -19.76
CA VAL A 124 9.82 -1.69 -18.70
C VAL A 124 9.50 -1.13 -17.31
N VAL A 125 9.66 0.18 -17.13
CA VAL A 125 9.36 0.85 -15.85
C VAL A 125 7.86 0.79 -15.54
N ARG A 126 6.99 0.92 -16.54
CA ARG A 126 5.53 0.80 -16.41
C ARG A 126 5.12 -0.61 -15.94
N ALA A 127 5.70 -1.66 -16.53
CA ALA A 127 5.46 -3.03 -16.08
C ALA A 127 5.92 -3.24 -14.63
N ARG A 128 7.05 -2.64 -14.23
CA ARG A 128 7.51 -2.64 -12.84
C ARG A 128 6.54 -1.92 -11.92
N ALA A 129 6.06 -0.73 -12.29
CA ALA A 129 5.08 0.03 -11.52
C ALA A 129 3.77 -0.77 -11.32
N HIS A 130 3.29 -1.42 -12.39
CA HIS A 130 2.14 -2.33 -12.33
C HIS A 130 2.37 -3.45 -11.29
N ASN A 131 3.49 -4.17 -11.39
CA ASN A 131 3.77 -5.30 -10.49
C ASN A 131 3.91 -4.89 -9.03
N LEU A 132 4.50 -3.72 -8.74
CA LEU A 132 4.60 -3.18 -7.39
C LEU A 132 3.23 -2.77 -6.85
N SER A 133 2.39 -2.16 -7.70
CA SER A 133 1.01 -1.80 -7.34
C SER A 133 0.17 -3.04 -7.04
N MET A 134 0.28 -4.10 -7.85
CA MET A 134 -0.40 -5.37 -7.58
C MET A 134 0.06 -6.03 -6.29
N ARG A 135 1.35 -5.91 -5.92
CA ARG A 135 1.83 -6.39 -4.63
C ARG A 135 1.25 -5.61 -3.46
N ALA A 136 1.16 -4.27 -3.58
CA ALA A 136 0.48 -3.44 -2.59
C ALA A 136 -0.98 -3.87 -2.42
N HIS A 137 -1.68 -4.10 -3.54
CA HIS A 137 -3.06 -4.57 -3.55
C HIS A 137 -3.21 -5.95 -2.88
N ASP A 138 -2.33 -6.91 -3.20
CA ASP A 138 -2.34 -8.24 -2.55
C ASP A 138 -2.21 -8.13 -1.03
N TYR A 139 -1.26 -7.33 -0.54
CA TYR A 139 -1.09 -7.14 0.90
C TYR A 139 -2.32 -6.47 1.54
N ALA A 140 -2.90 -5.47 0.90
CA ALA A 140 -4.11 -4.82 1.39
C ALA A 140 -5.29 -5.80 1.46
N MET A 141 -5.53 -6.56 0.40
CA MET A 141 -6.61 -7.55 0.35
C MET A 141 -6.41 -8.68 1.37
N ARG A 142 -5.17 -9.18 1.52
CA ARG A 142 -4.84 -10.16 2.57
C ARG A 142 -5.08 -9.61 3.97
N GLY A 143 -4.79 -8.33 4.19
CA GLY A 143 -5.07 -7.65 5.46
C GLY A 143 -6.57 -7.58 5.76
N LEU A 144 -7.41 -7.33 4.75
CA LEU A 144 -8.87 -7.40 4.86
C LEU A 144 -9.36 -8.84 5.11
N GLU A 145 -8.77 -9.83 4.42
CA GLU A 145 -9.09 -11.26 4.59
C GLU A 145 -8.81 -11.79 6.00
N VAL A 146 -7.90 -11.19 6.76
CA VAL A 146 -7.65 -11.58 8.16
C VAL A 146 -8.92 -11.45 9.02
N ARG A 147 -9.70 -10.38 8.80
CA ARG A 147 -10.96 -10.11 9.52
C ARG A 147 -12.20 -10.57 8.77
N HIS A 148 -12.14 -10.61 7.44
CA HIS A 148 -13.28 -10.89 6.56
C HIS A 148 -12.96 -12.02 5.58
N PRO A 149 -12.86 -13.28 6.04
CA PRO A 149 -12.49 -14.41 5.20
C PRO A 149 -13.41 -14.56 3.98
N GLY A 150 -12.81 -14.75 2.79
CA GLY A 150 -13.52 -14.89 1.51
C GLY A 150 -13.97 -13.57 0.89
N LEU A 151 -13.56 -12.41 1.44
CA LEU A 151 -13.94 -11.10 0.91
C LEU A 151 -13.41 -10.88 -0.51
N ALA A 152 -12.13 -11.22 -0.75
CA ALA A 152 -11.50 -11.02 -2.06
C ALA A 152 -12.21 -11.81 -3.17
N ALA A 153 -12.58 -13.07 -2.90
CA ALA A 153 -13.30 -13.90 -3.87
C ALA A 153 -14.69 -13.33 -4.17
N ARG A 154 -15.40 -12.85 -3.15
CA ARG A 154 -16.72 -12.22 -3.34
C ARG A 154 -16.60 -10.91 -4.12
N LEU A 155 -15.64 -10.06 -3.80
CA LEU A 155 -15.41 -8.78 -4.49
C LEU A 155 -15.07 -8.99 -5.97
N ALA A 156 -14.30 -10.01 -6.30
CA ALA A 156 -13.97 -10.34 -7.70
C ALA A 156 -15.16 -10.85 -8.51
N THR A 157 -16.17 -11.47 -7.87
CA THR A 157 -17.34 -12.02 -8.55
C THR A 157 -18.53 -11.07 -8.54
N ASP A 158 -18.65 -10.26 -7.50
CA ASP A 158 -19.71 -9.26 -7.32
C ASP A 158 -19.12 -8.01 -6.66
N PRO A 159 -18.57 -7.08 -7.45
CA PRO A 159 -17.93 -5.88 -6.92
C PRO A 159 -18.93 -4.81 -6.44
N ASP A 160 -20.14 -5.17 -6.07
CA ASP A 160 -21.08 -4.26 -5.43
C ASP A 160 -20.55 -3.83 -4.05
N ALA A 161 -20.82 -2.59 -3.68
CA ALA A 161 -20.45 -2.04 -2.37
C ALA A 161 -21.04 -2.84 -1.20
N THR A 162 -22.11 -3.59 -1.39
CA THR A 162 -22.71 -4.48 -0.37
C THR A 162 -21.79 -5.60 0.05
N VAL A 163 -20.90 -6.08 -0.82
CA VAL A 163 -19.89 -7.09 -0.50
C VAL A 163 -18.96 -6.61 0.60
N LEU A 164 -18.72 -5.30 0.66
CA LEU A 164 -17.85 -4.65 1.65
C LEU A 164 -18.61 -4.19 2.90
N ALA A 165 -19.91 -4.49 3.02
CA ALA A 165 -20.71 -4.08 4.17
C ALA A 165 -20.18 -4.63 5.51
N VAL A 166 -19.42 -5.72 5.48
CA VAL A 166 -18.75 -6.31 6.66
C VAL A 166 -17.55 -5.50 7.16
N ALA A 167 -16.94 -4.67 6.31
CA ALA A 167 -15.80 -3.83 6.70
C ALA A 167 -16.24 -2.69 7.63
N ASP A 168 -15.38 -2.32 8.57
CA ASP A 168 -15.61 -1.24 9.53
C ASP A 168 -14.52 -0.14 9.48
N VAL A 169 -14.60 0.85 10.36
CA VAL A 169 -13.68 1.99 10.38
C VAL A 169 -12.20 1.57 10.53
N GLN A 170 -11.92 0.46 11.18
CA GLN A 170 -10.54 -0.04 11.33
C GLN A 170 -9.97 -0.61 10.01
N ASP A 171 -10.80 -0.79 8.99
CA ASP A 171 -10.40 -1.31 7.69
C ASP A 171 -10.14 -0.20 6.65
N VAL A 172 -10.41 1.06 6.99
CA VAL A 172 -10.30 2.20 6.05
C VAL A 172 -8.89 2.30 5.43
N ASP A 173 -7.84 2.10 6.21
CA ASP A 173 -6.47 2.05 5.71
C ASP A 173 -6.27 1.02 4.59
N LEU A 174 -6.76 -0.19 4.81
CA LEU A 174 -6.62 -1.29 3.86
C LEU A 174 -7.54 -1.11 2.65
N LEU A 175 -8.75 -0.58 2.86
CA LEU A 175 -9.66 -0.23 1.77
C LEU A 175 -9.05 0.85 0.86
N HIS A 176 -8.47 1.91 1.45
CA HIS A 176 -7.73 2.93 0.71
C HIS A 176 -6.55 2.33 -0.06
N ALA A 177 -5.69 1.56 0.63
CA ALA A 177 -4.52 0.95 0.00
C ALA A 177 -4.91 0.00 -1.13
N ALA A 178 -5.97 -0.80 -0.96
CA ALA A 178 -6.48 -1.71 -1.98
C ALA A 178 -7.04 -0.95 -3.19
N ALA A 179 -7.84 0.10 -2.97
CA ALA A 179 -8.41 0.92 -4.04
C ALA A 179 -7.32 1.66 -4.82
N ALA A 180 -6.43 2.37 -4.10
CA ALA A 180 -5.38 3.17 -4.72
C ALA A 180 -4.39 2.31 -5.52
N SER A 181 -3.95 1.18 -4.95
CA SER A 181 -3.00 0.29 -5.62
C SER A 181 -3.61 -0.43 -6.83
N LEU A 182 -4.87 -0.88 -6.74
CA LEU A 182 -5.55 -1.47 -7.89
C LEU A 182 -5.79 -0.42 -8.99
N GLY A 183 -6.24 0.78 -8.63
CA GLY A 183 -6.42 1.89 -9.56
C GLY A 183 -5.13 2.26 -10.28
N LEU A 184 -4.02 2.31 -9.55
CA LEU A 184 -2.69 2.56 -10.11
C LEU A 184 -2.24 1.42 -11.05
N ALA A 185 -2.45 0.16 -10.67
CA ALA A 185 -2.14 -1.01 -11.50
C ALA A 185 -2.94 -1.00 -12.82
N ILE A 186 -4.24 -0.70 -12.77
CA ILE A 186 -5.09 -0.54 -13.97
C ILE A 186 -4.55 0.61 -14.83
N GLY A 187 -4.16 1.74 -14.23
CA GLY A 187 -3.59 2.88 -14.93
C GLY A 187 -2.32 2.55 -15.73
N HIS A 188 -1.51 1.62 -15.23
CA HIS A 188 -0.31 1.12 -15.90
C HIS A 188 -0.58 0.00 -16.92
N ALA A 189 -1.77 -0.58 -16.95
CA ALA A 189 -2.16 -1.69 -17.82
C ALA A 189 -3.42 -1.38 -18.66
N LYS A 190 -3.56 -0.15 -19.16
CA LYS A 190 -4.77 0.32 -19.88
C LYS A 190 -5.13 -0.50 -21.12
N GLY A 191 -4.21 -1.26 -21.69
CA GLY A 191 -4.46 -2.17 -22.82
C GLY A 191 -4.92 -3.57 -22.40
N ASP A 192 -4.95 -3.89 -21.11
CA ASP A 192 -5.36 -5.20 -20.61
C ASP A 192 -6.84 -5.19 -20.21
N ALA A 193 -7.64 -5.91 -20.98
CA ALA A 193 -9.08 -6.03 -20.73
C ALA A 193 -9.40 -6.68 -19.38
N THR A 194 -8.55 -7.58 -18.88
CA THR A 194 -8.71 -8.23 -17.58
C THR A 194 -8.54 -7.21 -16.45
N MET A 195 -7.57 -6.32 -16.59
CA MET A 195 -7.38 -5.23 -15.62
C MET A 195 -8.52 -4.22 -15.69
N LEU A 196 -8.99 -3.87 -16.89
CA LEU A 196 -10.12 -2.95 -17.06
C LEU A 196 -11.43 -3.52 -16.49
N ALA A 197 -11.63 -4.83 -16.53
CA ALA A 197 -12.81 -5.48 -15.93
C ALA A 197 -12.86 -5.30 -14.38
N ARG A 198 -11.74 -4.93 -13.75
CA ARG A 198 -11.65 -4.69 -12.29
C ARG A 198 -11.98 -3.24 -11.86
N LEU A 199 -12.33 -2.36 -12.80
CA LEU A 199 -12.73 -0.98 -12.46
C LEU A 199 -13.81 -0.92 -11.36
N PRO A 200 -14.88 -1.77 -11.37
CA PRO A 200 -15.88 -1.75 -10.32
C PRO A 200 -15.36 -2.12 -8.92
N GLU A 201 -14.30 -2.94 -8.83
CA GLU A 201 -13.68 -3.26 -7.53
C GLU A 201 -13.09 -2.00 -6.87
N VAL A 202 -12.42 -1.15 -7.65
CA VAL A 202 -11.87 0.13 -7.14
C VAL A 202 -12.99 1.05 -6.67
N ASP A 203 -14.07 1.16 -7.45
CA ASP A 203 -15.23 1.97 -7.09
C ASP A 203 -15.85 1.52 -5.76
N ALA A 204 -16.06 0.20 -5.59
CA ALA A 204 -16.64 -0.37 -4.38
C ALA A 204 -15.74 -0.14 -3.15
N LEU A 205 -14.44 -0.43 -3.27
CA LEU A 205 -13.47 -0.24 -2.19
C LEU A 205 -13.41 1.21 -1.73
N LEU A 206 -13.30 2.15 -2.68
CA LEU A 206 -13.21 3.57 -2.39
C LEU A 206 -14.53 4.13 -1.81
N ALA A 207 -15.67 3.76 -2.40
CA ALA A 207 -16.98 4.17 -1.89
C ALA A 207 -17.20 3.69 -0.45
N ARG A 208 -16.82 2.43 -0.15
CA ARG A 208 -16.93 1.92 1.23
C ARG A 208 -16.02 2.66 2.20
N ALA A 209 -14.77 2.94 1.82
CA ALA A 209 -13.85 3.72 2.66
C ALA A 209 -14.42 5.10 2.99
N ILE A 210 -14.96 5.81 2.01
CA ILE A 210 -15.59 7.14 2.19
C ILE A 210 -16.80 7.04 3.14
N VAL A 211 -17.65 6.03 3.01
CA VAL A 211 -18.82 5.82 3.89
C VAL A 211 -18.40 5.56 5.34
N LEU A 212 -17.29 4.85 5.55
CA LEU A 212 -16.81 4.52 6.89
C LEU A 212 -16.16 5.71 7.60
N ASP A 213 -15.32 6.45 6.89
CA ASP A 213 -14.66 7.65 7.43
C ASP A 213 -14.21 8.57 6.29
N GLU A 214 -15.08 9.47 5.86
CA GLU A 214 -14.73 10.43 4.80
C GLU A 214 -13.62 11.41 5.20
N GLY A 215 -13.43 11.61 6.51
CA GLY A 215 -12.40 12.48 7.08
C GLY A 215 -11.03 11.83 7.17
N TRP A 216 -10.94 10.53 6.89
CA TRP A 216 -9.71 9.78 7.02
C TRP A 216 -8.54 10.47 6.31
N ASN A 217 -7.43 10.60 7.03
CA ASN A 217 -6.21 11.26 6.58
C ASN A 217 -6.52 12.61 5.86
N ASP A 218 -7.37 13.43 6.50
CA ASP A 218 -7.74 14.78 6.06
C ASP A 218 -8.18 14.88 4.60
N GLY A 219 -9.03 13.95 4.19
CA GLY A 219 -9.66 13.95 2.86
C GLY A 219 -8.87 13.22 1.78
N ALA A 220 -7.89 12.37 2.13
CA ALA A 220 -7.12 11.56 1.18
C ALA A 220 -8.01 10.64 0.33
N LEU A 221 -9.14 10.15 0.85
CA LEU A 221 -10.09 9.35 0.10
C LEU A 221 -10.74 10.15 -1.03
N HIS A 222 -11.09 11.41 -0.77
CA HIS A 222 -11.63 12.30 -1.79
C HIS A 222 -10.57 12.73 -2.81
N GLU A 223 -9.31 12.94 -2.38
CA GLU A 223 -8.19 13.19 -3.29
C GLU A 223 -7.99 11.99 -4.26
N LEU A 224 -8.02 10.77 -3.72
CA LEU A 224 -7.99 9.55 -4.56
C LEU A 224 -9.18 9.50 -5.52
N ALA A 225 -10.38 9.89 -5.07
CA ALA A 225 -11.57 9.91 -5.92
C ALA A 225 -11.44 10.90 -7.09
N VAL A 226 -10.81 12.06 -6.89
CA VAL A 226 -10.50 13.02 -7.97
C VAL A 226 -9.64 12.35 -9.04
N SER A 227 -8.52 11.77 -8.66
CA SER A 227 -7.60 11.11 -9.57
C SER A 227 -8.22 9.90 -10.26
N TRP A 228 -8.93 9.08 -9.50
CA TRP A 228 -9.55 7.84 -9.99
C TRP A 228 -10.66 8.11 -11.00
N ARG A 229 -11.59 9.02 -10.71
CA ARG A 229 -12.68 9.36 -11.64
C ARG A 229 -12.16 9.93 -12.94
N ALA A 230 -11.10 10.74 -12.88
CA ALA A 230 -10.45 11.26 -14.08
C ALA A 230 -9.71 10.18 -14.88
N ALA A 231 -9.13 9.18 -14.22
CA ALA A 231 -8.39 8.10 -14.89
C ALA A 231 -9.29 7.10 -15.62
N ARG A 232 -10.59 7.06 -15.30
CA ARG A 232 -11.55 6.13 -15.92
C ARG A 232 -11.74 6.42 -17.42
N PRO A 233 -11.93 5.37 -18.23
CA PRO A 233 -12.31 5.54 -19.64
C PRO A 233 -13.65 6.27 -19.78
N GLY A 234 -13.80 7.09 -20.80
CA GLY A 234 -15.05 7.75 -21.15
C GLY A 234 -15.06 9.25 -20.88
N ILE A 235 -16.27 9.81 -20.80
CA ILE A 235 -16.49 11.24 -20.57
C ILE A 235 -16.26 11.52 -19.08
N LEU A 236 -15.54 12.61 -18.80
CA LEU A 236 -15.28 13.06 -17.43
C LEU A 236 -16.61 13.49 -16.79
N ASP A 237 -16.95 12.84 -15.68
CA ASP A 237 -18.02 13.31 -14.80
C ASP A 237 -17.49 14.47 -13.94
N ARG A 238 -17.42 15.66 -14.57
CA ARG A 238 -16.88 16.85 -13.95
C ARG A 238 -17.58 17.22 -12.64
N PRO A 239 -18.92 17.23 -12.53
CA PRO A 239 -19.60 17.53 -11.28
C PRO A 239 -19.18 16.63 -10.11
N ALA A 240 -19.01 15.33 -10.37
CA ALA A 240 -18.57 14.39 -9.35
C ALA A 240 -17.09 14.63 -8.94
N VAL A 241 -16.22 14.94 -9.91
CA VAL A 241 -14.82 15.30 -9.61
C VAL A 241 -14.73 16.59 -8.81
N GLU A 242 -15.51 17.62 -9.17
CA GLU A 242 -15.57 18.89 -8.43
C GLU A 242 -16.08 18.70 -6.99
N ALA A 243 -17.10 17.87 -6.79
CA ALA A 243 -17.63 17.58 -5.45
C ALA A 243 -16.54 16.92 -4.56
N HIS A 244 -15.81 15.97 -5.08
CA HIS A 244 -14.70 15.34 -4.34
C HIS A 244 -13.54 16.33 -4.11
N TYR A 245 -13.18 17.13 -5.09
CA TYR A 245 -12.17 18.18 -4.92
C TYR A 245 -12.52 19.17 -3.83
N ALA A 246 -13.76 19.71 -3.87
CA ALA A 246 -14.24 20.65 -2.85
C ALA A 246 -14.24 20.02 -1.46
N ARG A 247 -14.64 18.75 -1.36
CA ARG A 247 -14.64 18.04 -0.07
C ARG A 247 -13.23 17.79 0.44
N ALA A 248 -12.31 17.31 -0.38
CA ALA A 248 -10.91 17.13 -0.02
C ALA A 248 -10.26 18.47 0.40
N LEU A 249 -10.53 19.54 -0.32
CA LEU A 249 -10.03 20.87 0.00
C LEU A 249 -10.53 21.37 1.37
N SER A 250 -11.80 21.14 1.66
CA SER A 250 -12.40 21.49 2.96
C SER A 250 -11.77 20.70 4.11
N LEU A 251 -11.59 19.37 3.94
CA LEU A 251 -11.04 18.49 4.96
C LEU A 251 -9.55 18.78 5.21
N SER A 252 -8.77 18.94 4.15
CA SER A 252 -7.32 19.20 4.22
C SER A 252 -7.00 20.67 4.56
N ARG A 253 -7.95 21.56 4.48
CA ARG A 253 -7.72 23.02 4.63
C ARG A 253 -6.63 23.55 3.67
N GLY A 254 -6.47 22.89 2.53
CA GLY A 254 -5.49 23.26 1.51
C GLY A 254 -4.04 22.90 1.82
N THR A 255 -3.78 22.04 2.80
CA THR A 255 -2.41 21.59 3.16
C THR A 255 -1.89 20.42 2.34
N ARG A 256 -2.68 19.88 1.42
CA ARG A 256 -2.31 18.75 0.55
C ARG A 256 -1.97 19.24 -0.86
N ALA A 257 -0.69 19.30 -1.19
CA ALA A 257 -0.22 19.73 -2.52
C ALA A 257 -0.72 18.78 -3.63
N ALA A 258 -0.81 17.49 -3.34
CA ALA A 258 -1.25 16.47 -4.29
C ALA A 258 -2.68 16.70 -4.79
N LEU A 259 -3.58 17.23 -3.97
CA LEU A 259 -4.94 17.55 -4.37
C LEU A 259 -4.99 18.58 -5.53
N PHE A 260 -4.17 19.61 -5.46
CA PHE A 260 -4.12 20.62 -6.52
C PHE A 260 -3.53 20.06 -7.81
N VAL A 261 -2.49 19.23 -7.70
CA VAL A 261 -1.88 18.55 -8.85
C VAL A 261 -2.89 17.58 -9.48
N ALA A 262 -3.56 16.77 -8.68
CA ALA A 262 -4.57 15.83 -9.17
C ALA A 262 -5.69 16.54 -9.94
N TYR A 263 -6.19 17.66 -9.43
CA TYR A 263 -7.25 18.42 -10.11
C TYR A 263 -6.73 19.12 -11.37
N ALA A 264 -5.50 19.62 -11.37
CA ALA A 264 -4.87 20.19 -12.56
C ALA A 264 -4.78 19.17 -13.69
N GLU A 265 -4.33 17.94 -13.41
CA GLU A 265 -4.24 16.86 -14.40
C GLU A 265 -5.62 16.31 -14.79
N ALA A 266 -6.53 16.17 -13.82
CA ALA A 266 -7.85 15.60 -14.00
C ALA A 266 -8.79 16.47 -14.85
N VAL A 267 -8.75 17.79 -14.64
CA VAL A 267 -9.70 18.74 -15.20
C VAL A 267 -9.01 19.75 -16.13
N ALA A 268 -8.09 20.55 -15.62
CA ALA A 268 -7.56 21.68 -16.36
C ALA A 268 -6.85 21.25 -17.67
N VAL A 269 -6.04 20.18 -17.64
CA VAL A 269 -5.40 19.63 -18.85
C VAL A 269 -6.45 19.08 -19.82
N ARG A 270 -7.46 18.35 -19.34
CA ARG A 270 -8.49 17.76 -20.24
C ARG A 270 -9.38 18.82 -20.89
N GLU A 271 -9.66 19.91 -20.21
CA GLU A 271 -10.50 20.99 -20.70
C GLU A 271 -9.70 22.09 -21.38
N GLN A 272 -8.39 21.94 -21.46
CA GLN A 272 -7.48 22.92 -22.07
C GLN A 272 -7.55 24.29 -21.37
N ASP A 273 -7.86 24.30 -20.06
CA ASP A 273 -7.88 25.52 -19.23
C ASP A 273 -6.49 25.75 -18.62
N ARG A 274 -5.63 26.42 -19.39
CA ARG A 274 -4.27 26.74 -18.98
C ARG A 274 -4.21 27.65 -17.75
N ALA A 275 -5.14 28.61 -17.64
CA ALA A 275 -5.15 29.53 -16.51
C ALA A 275 -5.48 28.82 -15.19
N LEU A 276 -6.47 27.92 -15.21
CA LEU A 276 -6.78 27.04 -14.07
C LEU A 276 -5.60 26.14 -13.71
N PHE A 277 -4.96 25.52 -14.70
CA PHE A 277 -3.80 24.67 -14.51
C PHE A 277 -2.65 25.40 -13.79
N GLU A 278 -2.24 26.56 -14.31
CA GLU A 278 -1.16 27.36 -13.72
C GLU A 278 -1.50 27.81 -12.29
N SER A 279 -2.75 28.22 -12.05
CA SER A 279 -3.25 28.59 -10.72
C SER A 279 -3.17 27.44 -9.73
N LEU A 280 -3.57 26.24 -10.14
CA LEU A 280 -3.53 25.02 -9.29
C LEU A 280 -2.09 24.62 -8.97
N LEU A 281 -1.20 24.65 -9.96
CA LEU A 281 0.22 24.34 -9.71
C LEU A 281 0.88 25.37 -8.79
N ALA A 282 0.56 26.65 -8.93
CA ALA A 282 1.03 27.69 -8.01
C ALA A 282 0.56 27.41 -6.57
N ARG A 283 -0.70 26.99 -6.38
CA ARG A 283 -1.22 26.58 -5.06
C ARG A 283 -0.50 25.36 -4.51
N ALA A 284 -0.24 24.35 -5.33
CA ALA A 284 0.50 23.16 -4.92
C ALA A 284 1.91 23.51 -4.41
N LEU A 285 2.61 24.39 -5.14
CA LEU A 285 3.96 24.85 -4.79
C LEU A 285 3.98 25.71 -3.52
N ALA A 286 2.91 26.44 -3.25
CA ALA A 286 2.78 27.33 -2.09
C ALA A 286 2.40 26.60 -0.79
N VAL A 287 2.04 25.31 -0.83
CA VAL A 287 1.75 24.53 0.39
C VAL A 287 2.93 24.57 1.33
N ASP A 288 2.68 24.97 2.59
CA ASP A 288 3.71 24.96 3.63
C ASP A 288 4.07 23.51 4.02
N PRO A 289 5.33 23.09 3.86
CA PRO A 289 5.75 21.72 4.21
C PRO A 289 5.68 21.47 5.73
N GLU A 290 5.73 22.51 6.56
CA GLU A 290 5.71 22.36 8.01
C GLU A 290 4.28 22.36 8.59
N ALA A 291 3.27 22.76 7.81
CA ALA A 291 1.88 22.75 8.24
C ALA A 291 1.41 21.34 8.67
N ARG A 292 2.01 20.30 8.09
CA ARG A 292 1.71 18.88 8.37
C ARG A 292 2.96 18.03 8.27
N PRO A 293 3.72 17.89 9.35
CA PRO A 293 4.97 17.11 9.34
C PRO A 293 4.81 15.66 8.86
N GLN A 294 3.68 15.03 9.16
CA GLN A 294 3.38 13.65 8.73
C GLN A 294 3.07 13.51 7.22
N GLU A 295 2.98 14.60 6.47
CA GLU A 295 2.72 14.62 5.02
C GLU A 295 3.87 15.26 4.21
N GLN A 296 5.02 15.49 4.83
CA GLN A 296 6.14 16.18 4.19
C GLN A 296 6.60 15.49 2.90
N LEU A 297 6.77 14.16 2.93
CA LEU A 297 7.16 13.40 1.75
C LEU A 297 6.12 13.51 0.64
N GLN A 298 4.84 13.35 0.96
CA GLN A 298 3.77 13.39 -0.03
C GLN A 298 3.66 14.79 -0.67
N ASN A 299 3.78 15.83 0.15
CA ASN A 299 3.82 17.21 -0.35
C ASN A 299 5.08 17.48 -1.19
N ALA A 300 6.25 16.97 -0.80
CA ALA A 300 7.48 17.11 -1.58
C ALA A 300 7.38 16.40 -2.94
N LEU A 301 6.84 15.18 -2.99
CA LEU A 301 6.56 14.45 -4.23
C LEU A 301 5.57 15.20 -5.12
N ALA A 302 4.49 15.72 -4.54
CA ALA A 302 3.50 16.49 -5.28
C ALA A 302 4.07 17.80 -5.83
N LYS A 303 4.91 18.50 -5.07
CA LYS A 303 5.62 19.70 -5.56
C LYS A 303 6.59 19.37 -6.70
N ARG A 304 7.34 18.27 -6.58
CA ARG A 304 8.17 17.79 -7.69
C ARG A 304 7.33 17.55 -8.96
N ARG A 305 6.17 16.90 -8.80
CA ARG A 305 5.22 16.68 -9.90
C ARG A 305 4.71 17.99 -10.49
N ALA A 306 4.33 18.96 -9.64
CA ALA A 306 3.88 20.27 -10.07
C ALA A 306 4.96 21.03 -10.87
N GLN A 307 6.20 21.00 -10.43
CA GLN A 307 7.33 21.60 -11.15
C GLN A 307 7.54 20.95 -12.53
N TRP A 308 7.48 19.62 -12.58
CA TRP A 308 7.61 18.86 -13.82
C TRP A 308 6.48 19.18 -14.82
N LEU A 309 5.24 19.31 -14.33
CA LEU A 309 4.08 19.71 -15.13
C LEU A 309 4.19 21.14 -15.63
N ALA A 310 4.58 22.08 -14.78
CA ALA A 310 4.76 23.49 -15.14
C ALA A 310 5.81 23.67 -16.25
N ALA A 311 6.92 22.94 -16.16
CA ALA A 311 7.95 22.96 -17.19
C ALA A 311 7.48 22.41 -18.57
N ARG A 312 6.31 21.79 -18.62
CA ARG A 312 5.71 21.17 -19.82
C ARG A 312 4.36 21.77 -20.22
N ALA A 313 4.00 22.91 -19.65
CA ALA A 313 2.71 23.54 -19.93
C ALA A 313 2.47 23.70 -21.45
N ASP A 314 3.46 24.23 -22.21
CA ASP A 314 3.33 24.42 -23.66
C ASP A 314 3.16 23.12 -24.48
N GLN A 315 3.42 21.97 -23.86
CA GLN A 315 3.23 20.66 -24.48
C GLN A 315 1.87 20.04 -24.12
N LEU A 316 1.20 20.56 -23.10
CA LEU A 316 -0.08 20.06 -22.57
C LEU A 316 -1.27 20.84 -23.13
N PHE A 317 -1.06 22.08 -23.53
CA PHE A 317 -2.11 22.96 -24.04
C PHE A 317 -1.86 23.27 -25.51
N VAL A 318 -2.94 23.21 -26.31
CA VAL A 318 -2.94 23.58 -27.72
C VAL A 318 -3.20 25.09 -27.80
N GLU A 319 -2.40 25.84 -28.57
CA GLU A 319 -2.64 27.26 -28.82
C GLU A 319 -3.88 27.49 -29.70
#